data_f5f7497190c795428c9760b075f26394
#
_entry.id   f5f7497190c795428c9760b075f26394
#
_cell.length_a   1.000
_cell.length_b   1.000
_cell.length_c   1.000
_cell.angle_alpha   90.00
_cell.angle_beta   90.00
_cell.angle_gamma   90.00
#
_symmetry.space_group_name_H-M   'P 1'
#
loop_
_entity.id
_entity.type
_entity.pdbx_description
1 polymer ?
#
loop_
_entity_poly.entity_id
_entity_poly.type
_entity_poly.pdbx_seq_one_letter_code
_entity_poly.pdbx_strand_id
1 'polypeptide(L)'
;MSPRSSYANLDEDDVRVRPGRGSRPRTRTRPAHSSAMAGFVTSVDRGRYGCMTDDGLVVAMKARELGKGSVVVGDRVALAGDASGAEGTLARIVRVEPRTSALRRSPDDTDPAERVIVANADQMVIVCALAQPEPRLRFIDRCLVAAYDAGLDPLLLLTKADLAAKSAPGQIRALYGPLDLAMLTTRRPLSPRTLSRVRNLLTGRISVFIGQSGVGKSTMVNTLIPAAARATGVVNPVTGRGRHTSSSAVALPLGDGWLIDTPGLRGFGLGHISLDRVVEAFGDLAEGAAGCPSGCDHLSPTCGLDDWAREHHAEARLDSLRRLLRSRDGTPD
;
A
#
# COMPACT_ATOMS: atom_id res chain seq x y z
N MET A 1 27.56 18.74 -59.03
CA MET A 1 27.90 17.37 -59.49
C MET A 1 27.76 16.46 -58.29
N SER A 2 26.63 15.75 -58.21
CA SER A 2 26.37 14.75 -57.17
C SER A 2 26.95 13.39 -57.60
N PRO A 3 27.58 12.63 -56.70
CA PRO A 3 28.00 11.27 -57.02
C PRO A 3 26.78 10.35 -57.07
N ARG A 4 26.58 9.71 -58.23
CA ARG A 4 25.56 8.72 -58.45
C ARG A 4 25.86 7.43 -57.65
N SER A 5 24.86 6.92 -56.97
CA SER A 5 24.82 5.67 -56.24
C SER A 5 25.18 4.49 -57.13
N SER A 6 26.16 3.66 -56.68
CA SER A 6 26.67 2.48 -57.37
C SER A 6 25.93 1.16 -57.03
N TYR A 7 24.62 1.23 -56.82
CA TYR A 7 23.81 0.03 -56.47
C TYR A 7 23.00 -0.55 -57.64
N ALA A 8 23.33 -0.18 -58.86
CA ALA A 8 22.50 -0.52 -60.01
C ALA A 8 22.81 -1.90 -60.67
N ASN A 9 23.75 -2.69 -60.13
CA ASN A 9 24.12 -4.00 -60.71
C ASN A 9 24.44 -5.03 -59.65
N LEU A 10 23.55 -5.27 -58.70
CA LEU A 10 23.62 -6.43 -57.82
C LEU A 10 22.53 -7.42 -58.29
N ASP A 11 22.94 -8.56 -58.78
CA ASP A 11 22.07 -9.69 -59.10
C ASP A 11 21.72 -10.45 -57.83
N GLU A 12 20.60 -11.22 -57.86
CA GLU A 12 20.11 -11.96 -56.69
C GLU A 12 21.16 -12.96 -56.11
N ASP A 13 22.12 -13.36 -56.92
CA ASP A 13 23.21 -14.24 -56.50
C ASP A 13 24.31 -13.55 -55.70
N ASP A 14 24.34 -12.23 -55.64
CA ASP A 14 25.33 -11.45 -54.88
C ASP A 14 24.93 -11.21 -53.41
N VAL A 15 23.70 -11.57 -53.03
CA VAL A 15 23.22 -11.47 -51.66
C VAL A 15 23.74 -12.66 -50.83
N ARG A 16 24.91 -12.53 -50.28
CA ARG A 16 25.38 -13.46 -49.22
C ARG A 16 24.55 -13.29 -47.97
N VAL A 17 23.45 -14.03 -47.88
CA VAL A 17 22.70 -14.19 -46.62
C VAL A 17 23.64 -14.92 -45.64
N ARG A 18 24.22 -14.17 -44.69
CA ARG A 18 24.87 -14.83 -43.55
C ARG A 18 23.79 -15.65 -42.84
N PRO A 19 23.95 -17.00 -42.73
CA PRO A 19 23.01 -17.79 -41.95
C PRO A 19 22.99 -17.21 -40.57
N GLY A 20 21.82 -16.73 -40.15
CA GLY A 20 21.57 -16.28 -38.80
C GLY A 20 22.08 -17.37 -37.87
N ARG A 21 22.90 -17.04 -36.87
CA ARG A 21 23.23 -17.96 -35.79
C ARG A 21 21.93 -18.49 -35.28
N GLY A 22 21.63 -19.77 -35.61
CA GLY A 22 20.42 -20.43 -35.19
C GLY A 22 20.24 -20.23 -33.68
N SER A 23 19.29 -19.40 -33.32
CA SER A 23 18.85 -19.35 -31.94
C SER A 23 18.19 -20.70 -31.68
N ARG A 24 18.91 -21.61 -31.02
CA ARG A 24 18.29 -22.81 -30.44
C ARG A 24 17.01 -22.31 -29.73
N PRO A 25 15.83 -22.90 -29.99
CA PRO A 25 14.65 -22.60 -29.22
C PRO A 25 15.06 -22.85 -27.76
N ARG A 26 15.20 -21.78 -26.99
CA ARG A 26 15.32 -21.90 -25.55
C ARG A 26 13.96 -22.37 -25.09
N THR A 27 13.76 -23.67 -25.00
CA THR A 27 12.72 -24.28 -24.21
C THR A 27 12.93 -23.74 -22.80
N ARG A 28 12.20 -22.68 -22.47
CA ARG A 28 12.15 -22.11 -21.13
C ARG A 28 11.33 -23.05 -20.24
N THR A 29 11.86 -24.22 -19.99
CA THR A 29 11.39 -25.03 -18.86
C THR A 29 11.81 -24.25 -17.63
N ARG A 30 10.86 -23.55 -16.99
CA ARG A 30 11.10 -22.89 -15.71
C ARG A 30 11.55 -23.99 -14.73
N PRO A 31 12.71 -23.86 -14.09
CA PRO A 31 13.08 -24.76 -13.00
C PRO A 31 11.94 -24.74 -11.98
N ALA A 32 11.46 -25.90 -11.59
CA ALA A 32 10.30 -26.00 -10.67
C ALA A 32 10.65 -25.58 -9.24
N HIS A 33 11.79 -24.98 -8.96
CA HIS A 33 12.25 -24.49 -7.64
C HIS A 33 11.47 -25.09 -6.44
N SER A 34 11.24 -26.41 -6.47
CA SER A 34 10.45 -27.14 -5.48
C SER A 34 11.04 -27.07 -4.06
N SER A 35 12.34 -26.78 -3.96
CA SER A 35 13.08 -26.62 -2.70
C SER A 35 13.31 -25.14 -2.33
N ALA A 36 12.57 -24.21 -2.93
CA ALA A 36 12.71 -22.79 -2.61
C ALA A 36 12.19 -22.49 -1.19
N MET A 37 12.98 -21.76 -0.41
CA MET A 37 12.63 -21.33 0.94
C MET A 37 11.55 -20.23 0.89
N ALA A 38 10.58 -20.27 1.78
CA ALA A 38 9.59 -19.21 1.93
C ALA A 38 10.23 -17.97 2.59
N GLY A 39 9.83 -16.77 2.13
CA GLY A 39 10.27 -15.53 2.72
C GLY A 39 9.18 -14.47 2.65
N PHE A 40 9.24 -13.50 3.59
CA PHE A 40 8.39 -12.32 3.64
C PHE A 40 9.22 -11.08 3.39
N VAL A 41 8.86 -10.28 2.38
CA VAL A 41 9.62 -9.08 2.00
C VAL A 41 9.41 -7.96 3.02
N THR A 42 10.45 -7.63 3.76
CA THR A 42 10.45 -6.59 4.81
C THR A 42 10.94 -5.23 4.33
N SER A 43 11.79 -5.20 3.30
CA SER A 43 12.31 -3.94 2.76
C SER A 43 12.69 -4.08 1.29
N VAL A 44 12.62 -2.97 0.55
CA VAL A 44 13.01 -2.87 -0.86
C VAL A 44 13.89 -1.64 -1.03
N ASP A 45 15.13 -1.84 -1.47
CA ASP A 45 16.05 -0.73 -1.78
C ASP A 45 16.93 -1.08 -2.97
N ARG A 46 16.85 -0.27 -4.05
CA ARG A 46 17.71 -0.33 -5.25
C ARG A 46 17.95 -1.75 -5.80
N GLY A 47 16.89 -2.58 -5.82
CA GLY A 47 16.97 -3.95 -6.34
C GLY A 47 17.49 -4.98 -5.34
N ARG A 48 17.72 -4.58 -4.09
CA ARG A 48 17.94 -5.46 -2.95
C ARG A 48 16.67 -5.56 -2.13
N TYR A 49 16.37 -6.75 -1.66
CA TYR A 49 15.17 -7.10 -0.92
C TYR A 49 15.57 -7.74 0.40
N GLY A 50 15.17 -7.13 1.53
CA GLY A 50 15.25 -7.81 2.80
C GLY A 50 14.08 -8.77 2.90
N CYS A 51 14.35 -10.03 3.16
CA CYS A 51 13.35 -11.08 3.28
C CYS A 51 13.49 -11.76 4.64
N MET A 52 12.43 -11.79 5.44
CA MET A 52 12.39 -12.58 6.66
C MET A 52 12.01 -14.01 6.30
N THR A 53 12.77 -14.96 6.79
CA THR A 53 12.54 -16.40 6.70
C THR A 53 12.41 -16.96 8.11
N ASP A 54 12.11 -18.26 8.24
CA ASP A 54 12.10 -18.93 9.56
C ASP A 54 13.48 -18.92 10.22
N ASP A 55 14.56 -18.91 9.41
CA ASP A 55 15.95 -18.90 9.88
C ASP A 55 16.51 -17.48 10.13
N GLY A 56 15.75 -16.43 9.77
CA GLY A 56 16.15 -15.04 9.99
C GLY A 56 16.09 -14.15 8.76
N LEU A 57 16.74 -12.98 8.83
CA LEU A 57 16.74 -11.99 7.76
C LEU A 57 17.77 -12.35 6.69
N VAL A 58 17.29 -12.44 5.45
CA VAL A 58 18.08 -12.74 4.25
C VAL A 58 18.05 -11.56 3.29
N VAL A 59 19.18 -11.25 2.67
CA VAL A 59 19.24 -10.29 1.56
C VAL A 59 19.07 -11.05 0.24
N ALA A 60 18.14 -10.57 -0.60
CA ALA A 60 17.86 -11.20 -1.88
C ALA A 60 17.89 -10.19 -3.03
N MET A 61 18.03 -10.68 -4.23
CA MET A 61 17.73 -9.97 -5.48
C MET A 61 16.64 -10.71 -6.23
N LYS A 62 15.87 -10.03 -7.05
CA LYS A 62 14.85 -10.69 -7.85
C LYS A 62 15.43 -11.36 -9.09
N ALA A 63 14.86 -12.46 -9.51
CA ALA A 63 15.14 -13.08 -10.79
C ALA A 63 14.78 -12.13 -11.95
N ARG A 64 15.52 -12.21 -13.06
CA ARG A 64 15.30 -11.33 -14.23
C ARG A 64 13.92 -11.48 -14.85
N GLU A 65 13.34 -12.65 -14.70
CA GLU A 65 12.01 -13.02 -15.19
C GLU A 65 10.88 -12.26 -14.47
N LEU A 66 11.14 -11.81 -13.25
CA LEU A 66 10.21 -10.98 -12.49
C LEU A 66 10.37 -9.53 -12.96
N GLY A 67 9.36 -8.96 -13.61
CA GLY A 67 9.34 -7.60 -14.17
C GLY A 67 9.68 -6.49 -13.15
N LYS A 68 9.86 -5.25 -13.62
CA LYS A 68 10.06 -4.10 -12.72
C LYS A 68 8.84 -3.91 -11.81
N GLY A 69 9.08 -3.58 -10.52
CA GLY A 69 8.01 -3.33 -9.56
C GLY A 69 7.17 -4.55 -9.18
N SER A 70 7.59 -5.77 -9.59
CA SER A 70 6.87 -7.00 -9.30
C SER A 70 6.91 -7.41 -7.83
N VAL A 71 7.91 -6.95 -7.09
CA VAL A 71 8.12 -7.30 -5.67
C VAL A 71 8.05 -6.03 -4.82
N VAL A 72 7.22 -6.05 -3.79
CA VAL A 72 7.00 -4.95 -2.85
C VAL A 72 7.08 -5.43 -1.41
N VAL A 73 7.12 -4.52 -0.45
CA VAL A 73 7.04 -4.86 0.98
C VAL A 73 5.71 -5.55 1.27
N GLY A 74 5.76 -6.62 2.05
CA GLY A 74 4.61 -7.46 2.36
C GLY A 74 4.43 -8.66 1.42
N ASP A 75 5.16 -8.75 0.32
CA ASP A 75 5.08 -9.92 -0.54
C ASP A 75 5.60 -11.18 0.15
N ARG A 76 4.90 -12.29 -0.05
CA ARG A 76 5.39 -13.64 0.23
C ARG A 76 6.10 -14.14 -1.01
N VAL A 77 7.32 -14.64 -0.83
CA VAL A 77 8.21 -14.98 -1.93
C VAL A 77 8.87 -16.35 -1.75
N ALA A 78 9.24 -16.96 -2.86
CA ALA A 78 10.10 -18.15 -2.88
C ALA A 78 11.53 -17.73 -3.16
N LEU A 79 12.46 -18.13 -2.29
CA LEU A 79 13.86 -17.82 -2.32
C LEU A 79 14.68 -19.05 -2.77
N ALA A 80 15.62 -18.86 -3.67
CA ALA A 80 16.56 -19.87 -4.11
C ALA A 80 18.00 -19.35 -4.01
N GLY A 81 18.97 -20.25 -4.03
CA GLY A 81 20.38 -19.92 -3.84
C GLY A 81 20.78 -19.88 -2.37
N ASP A 82 21.79 -19.10 -2.03
CA ASP A 82 22.26 -19.00 -0.66
C ASP A 82 21.34 -18.08 0.16
N ALA A 83 20.47 -18.70 0.93
CA ALA A 83 19.52 -18.06 1.83
C ALA A 83 19.96 -18.21 3.30
N SER A 84 21.24 -18.44 3.58
CA SER A 84 21.75 -18.58 4.96
C SER A 84 21.70 -17.30 5.77
N GLY A 85 21.61 -16.13 5.10
CA GLY A 85 21.68 -14.82 5.77
C GLY A 85 23.07 -14.44 6.27
N ALA A 86 24.11 -15.24 5.97
CA ALA A 86 25.49 -14.93 6.30
C ALA A 86 25.96 -13.66 5.57
N GLU A 87 26.94 -12.96 6.15
CA GLU A 87 27.48 -11.74 5.54
C GLU A 87 28.03 -12.01 4.16
N GLY A 88 27.63 -11.19 3.17
CA GLY A 88 28.04 -11.34 1.77
C GLY A 88 27.22 -12.34 0.96
N THR A 89 26.30 -13.10 1.56
CA THR A 89 25.40 -13.99 0.84
C THR A 89 24.26 -13.24 0.14
N LEU A 90 23.76 -13.80 -0.96
CA LEU A 90 22.71 -13.18 -1.75
C LEU A 90 21.76 -14.23 -2.30
N ALA A 91 20.58 -14.30 -1.75
CA ALA A 91 19.50 -15.13 -2.27
C ALA A 91 18.88 -14.56 -3.55
N ARG A 92 18.04 -15.33 -4.19
CA ARG A 92 17.28 -14.91 -5.38
C ARG A 92 15.80 -15.17 -5.18
N ILE A 93 14.97 -14.13 -5.30
CA ILE A 93 13.52 -14.26 -5.39
C ILE A 93 13.19 -14.87 -6.75
N VAL A 94 12.65 -16.07 -6.78
CA VAL A 94 12.30 -16.82 -8.00
C VAL A 94 10.81 -16.81 -8.29
N ARG A 95 9.98 -16.57 -7.28
CA ARG A 95 8.52 -16.46 -7.39
C ARG A 95 7.97 -15.50 -6.35
N VAL A 96 6.92 -14.78 -6.71
CA VAL A 96 6.05 -14.03 -5.79
C VAL A 96 4.77 -14.84 -5.67
N GLU A 97 4.36 -15.14 -4.44
CA GLU A 97 3.12 -15.86 -4.18
C GLU A 97 1.89 -14.97 -4.45
N PRO A 98 0.73 -15.57 -4.70
CA PRO A 98 -0.52 -14.80 -4.87
C PRO A 98 -0.77 -13.87 -3.69
N ARG A 99 -1.11 -12.62 -3.98
CA ARG A 99 -1.42 -11.62 -2.96
C ARG A 99 -2.86 -11.75 -2.51
N THR A 100 -3.10 -11.66 -1.19
CA THR A 100 -4.44 -11.58 -0.60
C THR A 100 -5.00 -10.16 -0.69
N SER A 101 -4.12 -9.16 -0.62
CA SER A 101 -4.46 -7.73 -0.75
C SER A 101 -3.31 -6.98 -1.42
N ALA A 102 -3.62 -5.83 -2.02
CA ALA A 102 -2.61 -4.98 -2.64
C ALA A 102 -3.00 -3.51 -2.51
N LEU A 103 -2.30 -2.79 -1.66
CA LEU A 103 -2.46 -1.35 -1.57
C LEU A 103 -1.76 -0.69 -2.75
N ARG A 104 -2.53 0.02 -3.57
CA ARG A 104 -2.08 0.68 -4.78
C ARG A 104 -2.14 2.20 -4.63
N ARG A 105 -1.45 2.88 -5.49
CA ARG A 105 -1.62 4.31 -5.67
C ARG A 105 -1.34 4.70 -7.12
N SER A 106 -2.05 5.68 -7.62
CA SER A 106 -1.67 6.44 -8.81
C SER A 106 -0.71 7.59 -8.45
N PRO A 107 0.11 8.07 -9.37
CA PRO A 107 0.91 9.28 -9.16
C PRO A 107 0.05 10.49 -8.82
N ASP A 108 -1.08 10.65 -9.49
CA ASP A 108 -2.12 11.65 -9.27
C ASP A 108 -3.51 11.08 -9.60
N ASP A 109 -4.56 11.91 -9.55
CA ASP A 109 -5.94 11.49 -9.76
C ASP A 109 -6.30 11.34 -11.25
N THR A 110 -5.47 11.82 -12.15
CA THR A 110 -5.68 11.79 -13.61
C THR A 110 -4.88 10.68 -14.29
N ASP A 111 -3.81 10.19 -13.66
CA ASP A 111 -2.97 9.12 -14.19
C ASP A 111 -3.51 7.75 -13.76
N PRO A 112 -4.03 6.92 -14.69
CA PRO A 112 -4.50 5.58 -14.40
C PRO A 112 -3.36 4.60 -14.09
N ALA A 113 -2.10 5.00 -14.27
CA ALA A 113 -0.96 4.15 -13.95
C ALA A 113 -0.90 3.86 -12.46
N GLU A 114 -1.19 2.63 -12.10
CA GLU A 114 -1.16 2.16 -10.71
C GLU A 114 0.17 1.50 -10.35
N ARG A 115 0.58 1.67 -9.11
CA ARG A 115 1.72 0.96 -8.53
C ARG A 115 1.33 0.36 -7.19
N VAL A 116 1.55 -0.93 -7.05
CA VAL A 116 1.46 -1.58 -5.74
C VAL A 116 2.58 -1.04 -4.85
N ILE A 117 2.23 -0.61 -3.65
CA ILE A 117 3.17 -0.06 -2.65
C ILE A 117 3.36 -0.99 -1.46
N VAL A 118 2.31 -1.73 -1.09
CA VAL A 118 2.32 -2.74 -0.03
C VAL A 118 1.44 -3.90 -0.46
N ALA A 119 1.84 -5.13 -0.16
CA ALA A 119 1.08 -6.35 -0.41
C ALA A 119 0.72 -7.06 0.89
N ASN A 120 -0.33 -7.88 0.84
CA ASN A 120 -0.77 -8.79 1.91
C ASN A 120 -0.99 -8.10 3.27
N ALA A 121 -1.33 -6.80 3.28
CA ALA A 121 -1.77 -6.15 4.51
C ALA A 121 -3.22 -6.55 4.83
N ASP A 122 -3.53 -6.64 6.13
CA ASP A 122 -4.88 -6.91 6.62
C ASP A 122 -5.59 -5.61 7.01
N GLN A 123 -4.80 -4.61 7.40
CA GLN A 123 -5.31 -3.40 8.03
C GLN A 123 -4.55 -2.15 7.58
N MET A 124 -5.28 -1.05 7.42
CA MET A 124 -4.71 0.29 7.22
C MET A 124 -4.90 1.16 8.47
N VAL A 125 -3.82 1.54 9.13
CA VAL A 125 -3.83 2.46 10.27
C VAL A 125 -3.62 3.87 9.77
N ILE A 126 -4.69 4.65 9.72
CA ILE A 126 -4.70 6.05 9.31
C ILE A 126 -4.36 6.90 10.52
N VAL A 127 -3.14 7.42 10.58
CA VAL A 127 -2.67 8.25 11.70
C VAL A 127 -2.95 9.72 11.40
N CYS A 128 -3.83 10.33 12.20
CA CYS A 128 -4.22 11.72 12.08
C CYS A 128 -4.01 12.46 13.40
N ALA A 129 -3.36 13.63 13.35
CA ALA A 129 -3.27 14.50 14.51
C ALA A 129 -4.57 15.31 14.67
N LEU A 130 -5.01 15.50 15.92
CA LEU A 130 -6.15 16.37 16.26
C LEU A 130 -5.73 17.85 16.35
N ALA A 131 -4.42 18.13 16.44
CA ALA A 131 -3.80 19.45 16.38
C ALA A 131 -2.33 19.34 15.95
N GLN A 132 -1.80 20.39 15.36
CA GLN A 132 -0.38 20.54 15.00
C GLN A 132 0.23 19.33 14.22
N PRO A 133 -0.22 19.04 13.01
CA PRO A 133 -1.10 19.86 12.16
C PRO A 133 -2.59 19.65 12.43
N GLU A 134 -3.41 20.56 11.92
CA GLU A 134 -4.87 20.42 11.89
C GLU A 134 -5.26 19.14 11.12
N PRO A 135 -6.37 18.47 11.53
CA PRO A 135 -6.89 17.31 10.82
C PRO A 135 -7.23 17.66 9.36
N ARG A 136 -6.67 16.90 8.43
CA ARG A 136 -7.03 17.02 7.01
C ARG A 136 -8.05 15.94 6.67
N LEU A 137 -9.34 16.27 6.72
CA LEU A 137 -10.42 15.32 6.50
C LEU A 137 -10.32 14.64 5.14
N ARG A 138 -10.08 15.41 4.08
CA ARG A 138 -9.88 14.86 2.74
C ARG A 138 -8.75 13.82 2.66
N PHE A 139 -7.69 13.97 3.44
CA PHE A 139 -6.63 12.95 3.49
C PHE A 139 -7.14 11.66 4.13
N ILE A 140 -7.94 11.75 5.21
CA ILE A 140 -8.57 10.59 5.85
C ILE A 140 -9.51 9.90 4.85
N ASP A 141 -10.38 10.67 4.19
CA ASP A 141 -11.35 10.15 3.21
C ASP A 141 -10.62 9.39 2.07
N ARG A 142 -9.56 9.96 1.52
CA ARG A 142 -8.76 9.31 0.47
C ARG A 142 -8.08 8.04 0.96
N CYS A 143 -7.61 8.01 2.20
CA CYS A 143 -7.06 6.79 2.81
C CYS A 143 -8.14 5.72 2.98
N LEU A 144 -9.37 6.10 3.37
CA LEU A 144 -10.50 5.18 3.51
C LEU A 144 -10.89 4.57 2.16
N VAL A 145 -11.01 5.39 1.11
CA VAL A 145 -11.27 4.89 -0.25
C VAL A 145 -10.20 3.89 -0.68
N ALA A 146 -8.92 4.21 -0.47
CA ALA A 146 -7.82 3.31 -0.81
C ALA A 146 -7.81 2.03 0.02
N ALA A 147 -8.23 2.09 1.31
CA ALA A 147 -8.34 0.92 2.16
C ALA A 147 -9.46 -0.01 1.68
N TYR A 148 -10.63 0.55 1.40
CA TYR A 148 -11.77 -0.21 0.91
C TYR A 148 -11.49 -0.87 -0.45
N ASP A 149 -10.91 -0.13 -1.41
CA ASP A 149 -10.51 -0.71 -2.71
C ASP A 149 -9.51 -1.86 -2.56
N ALA A 150 -8.58 -1.75 -1.61
CA ALA A 150 -7.59 -2.79 -1.35
C ALA A 150 -8.10 -3.95 -0.48
N GLY A 151 -9.34 -3.90 0.02
CA GLY A 151 -9.91 -4.87 0.94
C GLY A 151 -9.24 -4.88 2.32
N LEU A 152 -8.78 -3.72 2.79
CA LEU A 152 -8.13 -3.56 4.10
C LEU A 152 -9.10 -3.02 5.13
N ASP A 153 -9.04 -3.53 6.37
CA ASP A 153 -9.78 -2.97 7.50
C ASP A 153 -9.20 -1.59 7.88
N PRO A 154 -9.94 -0.49 7.81
CA PRO A 154 -9.43 0.80 8.25
C PRO A 154 -9.48 0.95 9.77
N LEU A 155 -8.39 1.51 10.36
CA LEU A 155 -8.32 1.96 11.75
C LEU A 155 -7.91 3.42 11.80
N LEU A 156 -8.75 4.30 12.34
CA LEU A 156 -8.41 5.71 12.51
C LEU A 156 -7.76 5.94 13.88
N LEU A 157 -6.46 6.23 13.87
CA LEU A 157 -5.67 6.53 15.05
C LEU A 157 -5.50 8.04 15.22
N LEU A 158 -6.31 8.63 16.09
CA LEU A 158 -6.27 10.05 16.41
C LEU A 158 -5.17 10.32 17.44
N THR A 159 -4.24 11.18 17.11
CA THR A 159 -3.11 11.51 17.98
C THR A 159 -3.18 12.95 18.48
N LYS A 160 -2.31 13.28 19.45
CA LYS A 160 -2.16 14.64 20.02
C LYS A 160 -3.44 15.25 20.59
N ALA A 161 -4.28 14.43 21.19
CA ALA A 161 -5.49 14.93 21.86
C ALA A 161 -5.18 15.82 23.08
N ASP A 162 -3.93 15.78 23.56
CA ASP A 162 -3.40 16.68 24.59
C ASP A 162 -3.22 18.12 24.10
N LEU A 163 -3.06 18.32 22.78
CA LEU A 163 -2.88 19.65 22.15
C LEU A 163 -4.17 20.20 21.53
N ALA A 164 -5.21 19.39 21.47
CA ALA A 164 -6.46 19.75 20.80
C ALA A 164 -7.55 20.23 21.76
N ALA A 165 -8.55 20.93 21.23
CA ALA A 165 -9.75 21.23 21.99
C ALA A 165 -10.44 19.96 22.48
N LYS A 166 -11.06 19.98 23.66
CA LYS A 166 -11.73 18.80 24.25
C LYS A 166 -12.84 18.22 23.36
N SER A 167 -13.46 19.05 22.51
CA SER A 167 -14.49 18.64 21.54
C SER A 167 -13.95 17.96 20.30
N ALA A 168 -12.68 18.18 19.93
CA ALA A 168 -12.10 17.71 18.66
C ALA A 168 -12.22 16.19 18.43
N PRO A 169 -11.94 15.30 19.41
CA PRO A 169 -12.15 13.87 19.21
C PRO A 169 -13.62 13.51 18.94
N GLY A 170 -14.55 14.22 19.59
CA GLY A 170 -16.00 14.04 19.39
C GLY A 170 -16.45 14.45 17.99
N GLN A 171 -15.95 15.55 17.47
CA GLN A 171 -16.25 16.05 16.13
C GLN A 171 -15.81 15.03 15.04
N ILE A 172 -14.58 14.52 15.14
CA ILE A 172 -14.10 13.49 14.21
C ILE A 172 -14.93 12.20 14.34
N ARG A 173 -15.27 11.81 15.56
CA ARG A 173 -16.08 10.62 15.80
C ARG A 173 -17.51 10.76 15.26
N ALA A 174 -18.11 11.93 15.35
CA ALA A 174 -19.42 12.19 14.76
C ALA A 174 -19.38 12.11 13.23
N LEU A 175 -18.31 12.62 12.60
CA LEU A 175 -18.14 12.60 11.14
C LEU A 175 -17.88 11.21 10.57
N TYR A 176 -17.10 10.39 11.26
CA TYR A 176 -16.68 9.06 10.76
C TYR A 176 -17.41 7.89 11.44
N GLY A 177 -18.22 8.16 12.47
CA GLY A 177 -19.02 7.15 13.16
C GLY A 177 -19.96 6.37 12.24
N PRO A 178 -20.65 7.04 11.29
CA PRO A 178 -21.54 6.34 10.35
C PRO A 178 -20.84 5.33 9.44
N LEU A 179 -19.51 5.37 9.33
CA LEU A 179 -18.72 4.41 8.55
C LEU A 179 -18.41 3.12 9.34
N ASP A 180 -18.79 3.06 10.61
CA ASP A 180 -18.55 1.91 11.51
C ASP A 180 -17.09 1.46 11.58
N LEU A 181 -16.16 2.39 11.38
CA LEU A 181 -14.74 2.09 11.45
C LEU A 181 -14.18 2.17 12.87
N ALA A 182 -13.19 1.35 13.17
CA ALA A 182 -12.50 1.38 14.45
C ALA A 182 -11.75 2.71 14.64
N MET A 183 -11.97 3.39 15.77
CA MET A 183 -11.30 4.65 16.11
C MET A 183 -10.69 4.62 17.49
N LEU A 184 -9.42 5.04 17.59
CA LEU A 184 -8.73 5.17 18.87
C LEU A 184 -8.08 6.55 19.00
N THR A 185 -8.32 7.20 20.12
CA THR A 185 -7.73 8.51 20.44
C THR A 185 -6.55 8.32 21.40
N THR A 186 -5.43 8.98 21.10
CA THR A 186 -4.23 8.98 21.91
C THR A 186 -3.78 10.38 22.28
N ARG A 187 -3.10 10.49 23.43
CA ARG A 187 -2.51 11.73 23.95
C ARG A 187 -1.15 11.43 24.56
N ARG A 188 -0.35 12.45 24.75
CA ARG A 188 0.94 12.32 25.45
C ARG A 188 0.84 12.79 26.91
N PRO A 189 1.54 12.10 27.80
CA PRO A 189 2.21 10.82 27.64
C PRO A 189 1.22 9.69 27.33
N LEU A 190 1.66 8.68 26.55
CA LEU A 190 0.82 7.53 26.22
C LEU A 190 0.66 6.64 27.46
N SER A 191 -0.58 6.49 27.95
CA SER A 191 -0.82 5.62 29.12
C SER A 191 -0.60 4.13 28.76
N PRO A 192 -0.17 3.28 29.70
CA PRO A 192 -0.04 1.84 29.47
C PRO A 192 -1.31 1.19 28.96
N ARG A 193 -2.47 1.61 29.46
CA ARG A 193 -3.79 1.12 29.00
C ARG A 193 -4.03 1.46 27.52
N THR A 194 -3.71 2.68 27.11
CA THR A 194 -3.88 3.11 25.70
C THR A 194 -2.91 2.33 24.80
N LEU A 195 -1.66 2.16 25.24
CA LEU A 195 -0.66 1.38 24.50
C LEU A 195 -1.10 -0.08 24.32
N SER A 196 -1.62 -0.71 25.37
CA SER A 196 -2.18 -2.07 25.29
C SER A 196 -3.34 -2.16 24.30
N ARG A 197 -4.25 -1.17 24.29
CA ARG A 197 -5.36 -1.13 23.32
C ARG A 197 -4.85 -1.00 21.88
N VAL A 198 -3.85 -0.15 21.64
CA VAL A 198 -3.23 -0.07 20.30
C VAL A 198 -2.65 -1.42 19.91
N ARG A 199 -1.85 -2.04 20.80
CA ARG A 199 -1.25 -3.34 20.52
C ARG A 199 -2.28 -4.41 20.20
N ASN A 200 -3.36 -4.51 20.98
CA ASN A 200 -4.42 -5.49 20.75
C ASN A 200 -5.10 -5.34 19.39
N LEU A 201 -5.26 -4.10 18.89
CA LEU A 201 -5.81 -3.84 17.57
C LEU A 201 -4.86 -4.25 16.42
N LEU A 202 -3.56 -4.39 16.70
CA LEU A 202 -2.53 -4.72 15.71
C LEU A 202 -2.02 -6.17 15.81
N THR A 203 -2.33 -6.88 16.91
CA THR A 203 -1.83 -8.24 17.16
C THR A 203 -2.31 -9.21 16.08
N GLY A 204 -1.40 -10.03 15.56
CA GLY A 204 -1.68 -11.04 14.54
C GLY A 204 -2.01 -10.49 13.16
N ARG A 205 -1.85 -9.17 12.93
CA ARG A 205 -2.19 -8.49 11.68
C ARG A 205 -0.96 -7.91 10.99
N ILE A 206 -1.03 -7.81 9.69
CA ILE A 206 -0.10 -7.01 8.88
C ILE A 206 -0.74 -5.62 8.71
N SER A 207 -0.26 -4.64 9.49
CA SER A 207 -0.86 -3.31 9.59
C SER A 207 0.00 -2.26 8.88
N VAL A 208 -0.54 -1.62 7.83
CA VAL A 208 0.15 -0.54 7.13
C VAL A 208 -0.17 0.80 7.78
N PHE A 209 0.87 1.52 8.21
CA PHE A 209 0.75 2.83 8.87
C PHE A 209 0.89 3.95 7.86
N ILE A 210 -0.14 4.78 7.77
CA ILE A 210 -0.23 5.90 6.84
C ILE A 210 -0.55 7.17 7.60
N GLY A 211 0.07 8.27 7.22
CA GLY A 211 -0.17 9.55 7.86
C GLY A 211 0.79 10.62 7.36
N GLN A 212 0.34 11.85 7.40
CA GLN A 212 1.11 13.00 6.96
C GLN A 212 2.33 13.25 7.86
N SER A 213 3.22 14.14 7.41
CA SER A 213 4.34 14.57 8.24
C SER A 213 3.86 15.25 9.52
N GLY A 214 4.51 14.94 10.63
CA GLY A 214 4.23 15.57 11.92
C GLY A 214 3.00 15.06 12.67
N VAL A 215 2.22 14.12 12.15
CA VAL A 215 1.03 13.57 12.85
C VAL A 215 1.36 12.63 14.02
N GLY A 216 2.61 12.31 14.26
CA GLY A 216 3.03 11.41 15.34
C GLY A 216 3.20 9.95 14.94
N LYS A 217 3.15 9.62 13.64
CA LYS A 217 3.33 8.26 13.12
C LYS A 217 4.63 7.61 13.63
N SER A 218 5.79 8.23 13.41
CA SER A 218 7.10 7.70 13.85
C SER A 218 7.20 7.57 15.37
N THR A 219 6.57 8.48 16.12
CA THR A 219 6.49 8.36 17.57
C THR A 219 5.72 7.11 17.99
N MET A 220 4.57 6.85 17.36
CA MET A 220 3.76 5.67 17.65
C MET A 220 4.52 4.40 17.29
N VAL A 221 5.13 4.33 16.11
CA VAL A 221 5.96 3.21 15.67
C VAL A 221 7.10 2.93 16.69
N ASN A 222 7.83 3.96 17.10
CA ASN A 222 8.93 3.81 18.06
C ASN A 222 8.45 3.40 19.47
N THR A 223 7.23 3.78 19.84
CA THR A 223 6.64 3.36 21.14
C THR A 223 6.18 1.90 21.09
N LEU A 224 5.63 1.47 19.94
CA LEU A 224 5.20 0.09 19.74
C LEU A 224 6.39 -0.87 19.60
N ILE A 225 7.43 -0.43 18.89
CA ILE A 225 8.62 -1.21 18.56
C ILE A 225 9.87 -0.40 18.97
N PRO A 226 10.28 -0.43 20.24
CA PRO A 226 11.44 0.34 20.72
C PRO A 226 12.76 -0.02 20.01
N ALA A 227 12.89 -1.25 19.54
CA ALA A 227 14.03 -1.68 18.71
C ALA A 227 14.13 -0.91 17.38
N ALA A 228 13.00 -0.48 16.80
CA ALA A 228 12.99 0.34 15.59
C ALA A 228 13.63 1.72 15.80
N ALA A 229 13.49 2.31 16.99
CA ALA A 229 14.14 3.57 17.34
C ALA A 229 15.67 3.42 17.43
N ARG A 230 16.17 2.29 17.90
CA ARG A 230 17.62 2.00 17.97
C ARG A 230 18.20 1.74 16.58
N ALA A 231 17.44 1.11 15.69
CA ALA A 231 17.84 0.89 14.31
C ALA A 231 17.90 2.19 13.48
N THR A 232 17.36 3.31 13.98
CA THR A 232 17.50 4.63 13.32
C THR A 232 18.89 5.26 13.51
N GLY A 233 19.66 4.83 14.49
CA GLY A 233 21.06 5.21 14.70
C GLY A 233 22.07 4.22 14.12
N VAL A 234 21.62 3.01 13.79
CA VAL A 234 22.41 1.98 13.12
C VAL A 234 21.92 1.90 11.67
N VAL A 235 22.84 2.05 10.76
CA VAL A 235 22.63 1.86 9.32
C VAL A 235 21.87 0.54 9.11
N ASN A 236 20.75 0.57 8.42
CA ASN A 236 20.01 -0.66 8.08
C ASN A 236 20.98 -1.61 7.37
N PRO A 237 21.24 -2.81 7.88
CA PRO A 237 22.25 -3.71 7.33
C PRO A 237 21.97 -4.09 5.85
N VAL A 238 20.72 -3.95 5.40
CA VAL A 238 20.31 -4.20 4.00
C VAL A 238 20.54 -2.97 3.12
N THR A 239 20.37 -1.76 3.65
CA THR A 239 20.34 -0.53 2.83
C THR A 239 21.52 0.41 3.07
N GLY A 240 22.28 0.22 4.13
CA GLY A 240 23.37 1.13 4.49
C GLY A 240 22.94 2.57 4.83
N ARG A 241 21.63 2.83 5.06
CA ARG A 241 21.08 4.17 5.27
C ARG A 241 20.26 4.29 6.54
N GLY A 242 20.36 5.44 7.19
CA GLY A 242 19.48 5.83 8.29
C GLY A 242 18.03 6.06 7.81
N ARG A 243 17.07 5.82 8.69
CA ARG A 243 15.60 5.86 8.43
C ARG A 243 15.10 7.18 7.82
N HIS A 244 15.79 8.29 8.01
CA HIS A 244 15.35 9.61 7.50
C HIS A 244 15.58 9.84 6.01
N THR A 245 16.25 8.92 5.31
CA THR A 245 16.56 9.05 3.88
C THR A 245 15.87 8.02 2.98
N SER A 246 15.18 7.00 3.53
CA SER A 246 14.45 6.03 2.73
C SER A 246 13.01 6.51 2.47
N SER A 247 12.67 6.66 1.20
CA SER A 247 11.30 6.91 0.73
C SER A 247 10.48 5.62 0.57
N SER A 248 11.06 4.48 0.95
CA SER A 248 10.50 3.15 0.75
C SER A 248 9.83 2.64 2.03
N ALA A 249 8.75 1.87 1.87
CA ALA A 249 8.10 1.17 2.98
C ALA A 249 9.05 0.17 3.65
N VAL A 250 8.85 -0.05 4.95
CA VAL A 250 9.61 -1.03 5.74
C VAL A 250 8.65 -1.79 6.67
N ALA A 251 8.70 -3.12 6.66
CA ALA A 251 7.96 -3.95 7.60
C ALA A 251 8.82 -4.23 8.84
N LEU A 252 8.23 -4.04 9.99
CA LEU A 252 8.81 -4.24 11.31
C LEU A 252 8.01 -5.30 12.04
N PRO A 253 8.63 -6.30 12.68
CA PRO A 253 7.90 -7.33 13.42
C PRO A 253 7.20 -6.71 14.65
N LEU A 254 5.96 -7.10 14.88
CA LEU A 254 5.15 -6.68 16.04
C LEU A 254 4.33 -7.87 16.57
N GLY A 255 4.90 -8.58 17.55
CA GLY A 255 4.34 -9.86 18.01
C GLY A 255 4.25 -10.85 16.85
N ASP A 256 3.07 -11.44 16.65
CA ASP A 256 2.79 -12.42 15.60
C ASP A 256 2.47 -11.77 14.24
N GLY A 257 2.50 -10.44 14.17
CA GLY A 257 2.15 -9.67 12.99
C GLY A 257 3.27 -8.72 12.54
N TRP A 258 2.91 -7.81 11.64
CA TRP A 258 3.85 -6.85 11.09
C TRP A 258 3.28 -5.44 11.10
N LEU A 259 4.13 -4.48 11.38
CA LEU A 259 3.86 -3.07 11.19
C LEU A 259 4.64 -2.59 9.97
N ILE A 260 3.94 -2.16 8.91
CA ILE A 260 4.56 -1.58 7.72
C ILE A 260 4.50 -0.07 7.83
N ASP A 261 5.67 0.55 8.04
CA ASP A 261 5.81 2.01 8.03
C ASP A 261 6.03 2.49 6.60
N THR A 262 5.21 3.45 6.15
CA THR A 262 5.30 4.05 4.82
C THR A 262 5.76 5.51 4.93
N PRO A 263 7.07 5.78 5.01
CA PRO A 263 7.58 7.14 5.08
C PRO A 263 7.30 7.89 3.77
N GLY A 264 6.86 9.14 3.90
CA GLY A 264 6.70 10.03 2.73
C GLY A 264 5.44 9.84 1.90
N LEU A 265 4.53 8.96 2.25
CA LEU A 265 3.19 8.89 1.65
C LEU A 265 2.38 10.12 2.10
N ARG A 266 2.39 11.17 1.25
CA ARG A 266 1.72 12.46 1.51
C ARG A 266 0.31 12.52 0.94
N GLY A 267 -0.10 11.52 0.17
CA GLY A 267 -1.40 11.41 -0.46
C GLY A 267 -1.51 10.14 -1.30
N PHE A 268 -2.73 9.79 -1.62
CA PHE A 268 -3.08 8.77 -2.59
C PHE A 268 -3.68 9.43 -3.81
N GLY A 269 -3.12 9.19 -5.00
CA GLY A 269 -3.84 9.34 -6.24
C GLY A 269 -4.85 8.19 -6.33
N LEU A 270 -6.10 8.49 -6.60
CA LEU A 270 -7.21 7.55 -6.63
C LEU A 270 -7.76 7.30 -8.03
N GLY A 271 -7.08 7.79 -9.08
CA GLY A 271 -7.53 7.69 -10.48
C GLY A 271 -7.76 6.26 -10.99
N HIS A 272 -7.18 5.27 -10.33
CA HIS A 272 -7.35 3.84 -10.65
C HIS A 272 -8.57 3.19 -9.99
N ILE A 273 -9.23 3.85 -9.04
CA ILE A 273 -10.32 3.25 -8.24
C ILE A 273 -11.66 3.47 -8.93
N SER A 274 -12.44 2.41 -9.13
CA SER A 274 -13.80 2.53 -9.62
C SER A 274 -14.76 2.98 -8.52
N LEU A 275 -15.82 3.72 -8.90
CA LEU A 275 -16.88 4.12 -7.96
C LEU A 275 -17.57 2.91 -7.36
N ASP A 276 -17.83 1.89 -8.16
CA ASP A 276 -18.52 0.66 -7.73
C ASP A 276 -17.81 -0.01 -6.57
N ARG A 277 -16.48 -0.09 -6.60
CA ARG A 277 -15.70 -0.68 -5.49
C ARG A 277 -15.81 0.12 -4.18
N VAL A 278 -15.94 1.44 -4.28
CA VAL A 278 -16.15 2.25 -3.09
C VAL A 278 -17.53 2.00 -2.53
N VAL A 279 -18.55 1.87 -3.38
CA VAL A 279 -19.93 1.57 -2.95
C VAL A 279 -20.02 0.15 -2.37
N GLU A 280 -19.40 -0.85 -3.01
CA GLU A 280 -19.36 -2.24 -2.53
C GLU A 280 -18.80 -2.37 -1.11
N ALA A 281 -17.86 -1.51 -0.72
CA ALA A 281 -17.33 -1.49 0.63
C ALA A 281 -18.35 -1.09 1.71
N PHE A 282 -19.47 -0.50 1.29
CA PHE A 282 -20.61 -0.16 2.15
C PHE A 282 -21.75 -1.17 1.91
N GLY A 283 -21.56 -2.41 2.35
CA GLY A 283 -22.42 -3.53 2.01
C GLY A 283 -23.93 -3.26 2.06
N ASP A 284 -24.40 -2.51 3.07
CA ASP A 284 -25.78 -2.06 3.22
C ASP A 284 -26.20 -1.10 2.09
N LEU A 285 -25.39 -0.06 1.80
CA LEU A 285 -25.67 0.88 0.71
C LEU A 285 -25.50 0.23 -0.68
N ALA A 286 -24.64 -0.77 -0.79
CA ALA A 286 -24.48 -1.55 -2.03
C ALA A 286 -25.78 -2.29 -2.40
N GLU A 287 -26.52 -2.81 -1.42
CA GLU A 287 -27.85 -3.39 -1.63
C GLU A 287 -28.82 -2.36 -2.20
N GLY A 288 -28.86 -1.15 -1.63
CA GLY A 288 -29.67 -0.04 -2.13
C GLY A 288 -29.24 0.42 -3.53
N ALA A 289 -27.94 0.43 -3.82
CA ALA A 289 -27.37 0.83 -5.11
C ALA A 289 -27.76 -0.12 -6.26
N ALA A 290 -28.12 -1.36 -5.98
CA ALA A 290 -28.59 -2.32 -6.98
C ALA A 290 -29.86 -1.85 -7.71
N GLY A 291 -30.64 -0.95 -7.10
CA GLY A 291 -31.82 -0.30 -7.71
C GLY A 291 -31.49 0.91 -8.59
N CYS A 292 -30.24 1.37 -8.64
CA CYS A 292 -29.85 2.52 -9.43
C CYS A 292 -29.67 2.16 -10.92
N PRO A 293 -29.86 3.14 -11.83
CA PRO A 293 -29.56 2.92 -13.26
C PRO A 293 -28.06 2.65 -13.47
N SER A 294 -27.76 1.90 -14.51
CA SER A 294 -26.36 1.62 -14.90
C SER A 294 -25.57 2.92 -15.10
N GLY A 295 -24.38 3.00 -14.52
CA GLY A 295 -23.52 4.18 -14.59
C GLY A 295 -23.94 5.32 -13.68
N CYS A 296 -24.78 5.07 -12.66
CA CYS A 296 -25.10 6.06 -11.64
C CYS A 296 -23.83 6.46 -10.87
N ASP A 297 -23.59 7.76 -10.73
CA ASP A 297 -22.46 8.29 -9.94
C ASP A 297 -22.74 8.32 -8.42
N HIS A 298 -23.98 8.02 -8.03
CA HIS A 298 -24.52 8.07 -6.67
C HIS A 298 -24.40 9.45 -5.97
N LEU A 299 -24.04 10.48 -6.73
CA LEU A 299 -23.93 11.87 -6.25
C LEU A 299 -25.16 12.71 -6.63
N SER A 300 -25.91 12.28 -7.63
CA SER A 300 -27.10 12.97 -8.14
C SER A 300 -28.23 12.94 -7.10
N PRO A 301 -29.02 14.02 -6.98
CA PRO A 301 -30.24 14.06 -6.15
C PRO A 301 -31.32 13.07 -6.56
N THR A 302 -31.25 12.52 -7.77
CA THR A 302 -32.20 11.54 -8.31
C THR A 302 -31.71 10.10 -8.15
N CYS A 303 -30.66 9.88 -7.38
CA CYS A 303 -30.11 8.57 -7.10
C CYS A 303 -31.07 7.76 -6.20
N GLY A 304 -31.33 6.51 -6.56
CA GLY A 304 -32.20 5.61 -5.78
C GLY A 304 -31.74 5.37 -4.34
N LEU A 305 -30.47 5.65 -4.03
CA LEU A 305 -29.94 5.57 -2.67
C LEU A 305 -30.57 6.58 -1.71
N ASP A 306 -31.12 7.71 -2.18
CA ASP A 306 -31.77 8.68 -1.31
C ASP A 306 -33.05 8.12 -0.70
N ASP A 307 -33.87 7.43 -1.49
CA ASP A 307 -35.09 6.79 -1.02
C ASP A 307 -34.76 5.60 -0.13
N TRP A 308 -33.81 4.76 -0.56
CA TRP A 308 -33.35 3.62 0.21
C TRP A 308 -32.79 4.02 1.58
N ALA A 309 -31.93 5.05 1.62
CA ALA A 309 -31.35 5.54 2.87
C ALA A 309 -32.40 6.10 3.83
N ARG A 310 -33.43 6.76 3.31
CA ARG A 310 -34.54 7.29 4.10
C ARG A 310 -35.38 6.17 4.72
N GLU A 311 -35.66 5.10 3.96
CA GLU A 311 -36.37 3.93 4.44
C GLU A 311 -35.62 3.16 5.53
N HIS A 312 -34.27 3.12 5.44
CA HIS A 312 -33.40 2.36 6.34
C HIS A 312 -32.70 3.20 7.41
N HIS A 313 -33.06 4.51 7.54
CA HIS A 313 -32.43 5.46 8.48
C HIS A 313 -30.90 5.56 8.33
N ALA A 314 -30.41 5.49 7.08
CA ALA A 314 -28.99 5.44 6.71
C ALA A 314 -28.48 6.74 6.07
N GLU A 315 -29.17 7.88 6.21
CA GLU A 315 -28.86 9.15 5.55
C GLU A 315 -27.44 9.63 5.90
N ALA A 316 -27.05 9.59 7.18
CA ALA A 316 -25.72 10.00 7.60
C ALA A 316 -24.61 9.12 7.03
N ARG A 317 -24.92 7.83 6.77
CA ARG A 317 -24.02 6.89 6.14
C ARG A 317 -23.93 7.15 4.63
N LEU A 318 -25.02 7.48 3.97
CA LEU A 318 -25.04 7.91 2.57
C LEU A 318 -24.26 9.21 2.37
N ASP A 319 -24.42 10.19 3.25
CA ASP A 319 -23.64 11.44 3.21
C ASP A 319 -22.14 11.16 3.32
N SER A 320 -21.77 10.22 4.19
CA SER A 320 -20.37 9.78 4.34
C SER A 320 -19.83 9.10 3.07
N LEU A 321 -20.61 8.21 2.44
CA LEU A 321 -20.26 7.61 1.15
C LEU A 321 -20.05 8.70 0.09
N ARG A 322 -21.00 9.62 -0.06
CA ARG A 322 -20.93 10.72 -1.04
C ARG A 322 -19.71 11.61 -0.83
N ARG A 323 -19.33 11.89 0.41
CA ARG A 323 -18.09 12.61 0.72
C ARG A 323 -16.85 11.85 0.22
N LEU A 324 -16.78 10.52 0.41
CA LEU A 324 -15.69 9.72 -0.11
C LEU A 324 -15.65 9.70 -1.65
N LEU A 325 -16.80 9.57 -2.29
CA LEU A 325 -16.91 9.60 -3.77
C LEU A 325 -16.38 10.93 -4.33
N ARG A 326 -16.81 12.08 -3.76
CA ARG A 326 -16.29 13.41 -4.15
C ARG A 326 -14.79 13.53 -3.91
N SER A 327 -14.28 12.97 -2.81
CA SER A 327 -12.85 13.01 -2.49
C SER A 327 -12.01 12.22 -3.49
N ARG A 328 -12.55 11.14 -4.07
CA ARG A 328 -11.92 10.40 -5.16
C ARG A 328 -11.77 11.25 -6.41
N ASP A 329 -12.81 11.97 -6.81
CA ASP A 329 -12.84 12.75 -8.05
C ASP A 329 -12.04 14.06 -7.96
N GLY A 330 -11.39 14.32 -6.82
CA GLY A 330 -10.58 15.52 -6.65
C GLY A 330 -11.39 16.80 -6.42
N THR A 331 -12.73 16.72 -6.37
CA THR A 331 -13.62 17.87 -6.17
C THR A 331 -13.41 18.43 -4.75
N PRO A 332 -13.19 19.74 -4.57
CA PRO A 332 -13.21 20.35 -3.24
C PRO A 332 -14.61 20.29 -2.64
N ASP A 333 -14.67 20.16 -1.30
CA ASP A 333 -15.92 20.26 -0.53
C ASP A 333 -16.53 21.66 -0.66
#